data_6b2ff55bb951ad3758353c58ce8dc280
#
_entry.id   6b2ff55bb951ad3758353c58ce8dc280
#
_cell.length_a   1.000
_cell.length_b   1.000
_cell.length_c   1.000
_cell.angle_alpha   90.00
_cell.angle_beta   90.00
_cell.angle_gamma   90.00
#
_symmetry.space_group_name_H-M   'P 1'
#
loop_
_entity.id
_entity.type
_entity.pdbx_description
1 polymer ?
#
loop_
_entity_poly.entity_id
_entity_poly.type
_entity_poly.pdbx_seq_one_letter_code
_entity_poly.pdbx_strand_id
1 'polypeptide(L)'
;MEMTPRENMMAIFEGRQPAYYGDFQSAVKIMLDPVWMSDSVPEDGKEHKDSWGTVCVRAIGSPGKHPHVTDENAVVKDVTEWKKQLVIPSYKDLDWSKAEEQAAAVDRSQHFVEYFCAQGLFERSHFLMGMEEAFCAYLEEPEAMQEMLAAIAEYKKAVIKEAAFHLHPDVIFFQDDWGSKQNLFLPPDVWREMIKPLQADIAKTIHECDMLYVHHADCICEPIVEDMVEIGIDIWQGVIPQNDIVSIQERTQGKLAMIGGIDGPAIDDEDTPDAAIVAEVHRCIDTYCPAGRFFPGAPAPLLRPRNSEVLNAELAAYGRTWAEEHPVA
;
A
#
# COMPACT_ATOMS: atom_id res chain seq x y z
N MET A 1 32.64 -3.63 2.46
CA MET A 1 31.78 -2.87 3.39
C MET A 1 30.42 -3.56 3.36
N GLU A 2 29.86 -3.84 4.49
CA GLU A 2 28.50 -4.41 4.55
C GLU A 2 27.51 -3.33 4.10
N MET A 3 26.57 -3.69 3.20
CA MET A 3 25.53 -2.75 2.75
C MET A 3 24.63 -2.36 3.93
N THR A 4 24.27 -1.09 4.02
CA THR A 4 23.19 -0.66 4.93
C THR A 4 21.84 -1.21 4.45
N PRO A 5 20.82 -1.32 5.32
CA PRO A 5 19.48 -1.74 4.88
C PRO A 5 18.95 -0.91 3.69
N ARG A 6 19.14 0.41 3.73
CA ARG A 6 18.77 1.31 2.63
C ARG A 6 19.51 0.98 1.32
N GLU A 7 20.83 0.82 1.38
CA GLU A 7 21.64 0.47 0.19
C GLU A 7 21.24 -0.90 -0.38
N ASN A 8 20.94 -1.87 0.50
CA ASN A 8 20.52 -3.20 0.09
C ASN A 8 19.16 -3.18 -0.63
N MET A 9 18.17 -2.45 -0.10
CA MET A 9 16.87 -2.31 -0.76
C MET A 9 16.98 -1.58 -2.09
N MET A 10 17.81 -0.53 -2.17
CA MET A 10 18.09 0.13 -3.45
C MET A 10 18.80 -0.79 -4.46
N ALA A 11 19.68 -1.68 -4.00
CA ALA A 11 20.31 -2.66 -4.88
C ALA A 11 19.26 -3.60 -5.50
N ILE A 12 18.31 -4.10 -4.71
CA ILE A 12 17.19 -4.93 -5.23
C ILE A 12 16.34 -4.10 -6.21
N PHE A 13 15.93 -2.89 -5.82
CA PHE A 13 15.10 -2.02 -6.65
C PHE A 13 15.74 -1.70 -8.00
N GLU A 14 17.03 -1.49 -8.04
CA GLU A 14 17.80 -1.19 -9.25
C GLU A 14 18.22 -2.44 -10.04
N GLY A 15 17.93 -3.65 -9.54
CA GLY A 15 18.34 -4.91 -10.15
C GLY A 15 19.85 -5.17 -10.05
N ARG A 16 20.51 -4.60 -9.01
CA ARG A 16 21.91 -4.84 -8.68
C ARG A 16 22.04 -5.95 -7.65
N GLN A 17 23.23 -6.50 -7.48
CA GLN A 17 23.51 -7.51 -6.46
C GLN A 17 23.23 -6.97 -5.06
N PRO A 18 22.24 -7.52 -4.33
CA PRO A 18 22.01 -7.21 -2.93
C PRO A 18 22.89 -8.08 -2.03
N ALA A 19 23.07 -7.66 -0.78
CA ALA A 19 23.68 -8.49 0.26
C ALA A 19 22.70 -9.56 0.77
N TYR A 20 21.41 -9.31 0.68
CA TYR A 20 20.33 -10.27 1.04
C TYR A 20 19.02 -9.89 0.36
N TYR A 21 18.15 -10.87 0.10
CA TYR A 21 16.77 -10.64 -0.27
C TYR A 21 15.90 -10.60 0.99
N GLY A 22 15.04 -9.61 1.11
CA GLY A 22 14.18 -9.45 2.29
C GLY A 22 13.13 -8.36 2.09
N ASP A 23 12.28 -8.20 3.10
CA ASP A 23 11.19 -7.24 3.07
C ASP A 23 11.71 -5.81 3.03
N PHE A 24 11.22 -5.02 2.06
CA PHE A 24 11.51 -3.60 1.91
C PHE A 24 11.18 -2.80 3.18
N GLN A 25 10.10 -3.18 3.88
CA GLN A 25 9.65 -2.52 5.11
C GLN A 25 10.69 -2.54 6.25
N SER A 26 11.64 -3.48 6.21
CA SER A 26 12.75 -3.51 7.17
C SER A 26 13.66 -2.28 7.10
N ALA A 27 13.70 -1.59 5.96
CA ALA A 27 14.52 -0.41 5.72
C ALA A 27 13.75 0.92 5.79
N VAL A 28 12.45 0.93 6.14
CA VAL A 28 11.65 2.15 6.20
C VAL A 28 11.32 2.60 7.62
N LYS A 29 11.10 3.90 7.79
CA LYS A 29 10.50 4.53 8.97
C LYS A 29 9.28 5.31 8.52
N ILE A 30 8.11 4.85 8.97
CA ILE A 30 6.81 5.37 8.55
C ILE A 30 6.51 6.68 9.26
N MET A 31 6.11 7.68 8.47
CA MET A 31 5.61 8.98 8.95
C MET A 31 4.13 9.13 8.58
N LEU A 32 3.38 9.71 9.50
CA LEU A 32 1.95 9.98 9.35
C LEU A 32 1.71 11.49 9.29
N ASP A 33 0.78 11.92 8.46
CA ASP A 33 0.33 13.31 8.47
C ASP A 33 -0.57 13.62 9.69
N PRO A 34 -0.75 14.92 10.04
CA PRO A 34 -1.57 15.28 11.19
C PRO A 34 -3.04 14.90 11.08
N VAL A 35 -3.62 14.82 9.86
CA VAL A 35 -5.00 14.36 9.66
C VAL A 35 -5.10 12.89 10.02
N TRP A 36 -4.20 12.07 9.47
CA TRP A 36 -4.17 10.64 9.79
C TRP A 36 -3.94 10.36 11.27
N MET A 37 -3.04 11.13 11.92
CA MET A 37 -2.82 11.01 13.37
C MET A 37 -4.07 11.38 14.18
N SER A 38 -4.84 12.40 13.76
CA SER A 38 -6.09 12.78 14.42
C SER A 38 -7.20 11.77 14.22
N ASP A 39 -7.19 11.02 13.10
CA ASP A 39 -8.16 10.00 12.74
C ASP A 39 -7.86 8.62 13.38
N SER A 40 -6.98 8.58 14.37
CA SER A 40 -6.68 7.36 15.11
C SER A 40 -7.93 6.86 15.83
N VAL A 41 -8.34 5.61 15.53
CA VAL A 41 -9.49 4.95 16.17
C VAL A 41 -8.99 4.03 17.28
N PRO A 42 -9.49 4.19 18.54
CA PRO A 42 -9.16 3.28 19.63
C PRO A 42 -9.54 1.83 19.32
N GLU A 43 -8.77 0.89 19.88
CA GLU A 43 -9.04 -0.55 19.79
C GLU A 43 -10.08 -0.96 20.85
N ASP A 44 -11.29 -0.45 20.74
CA ASP A 44 -12.37 -0.62 21.71
C ASP A 44 -13.62 -1.28 21.13
N GLY A 45 -13.59 -1.61 19.83
CA GLY A 45 -14.70 -2.21 19.11
C GLY A 45 -15.90 -1.31 18.91
N LYS A 46 -15.77 0.01 19.17
CA LYS A 46 -16.86 0.98 19.03
C LYS A 46 -16.73 1.79 17.75
N GLU A 47 -17.83 2.42 17.40
CA GLU A 47 -17.92 3.33 16.27
C GLU A 47 -17.25 4.69 16.59
N HIS A 48 -16.39 5.14 15.69
CA HIS A 48 -15.75 6.44 15.72
C HIS A 48 -15.84 7.07 14.33
N LYS A 49 -15.90 8.40 14.26
CA LYS A 49 -15.89 9.10 12.97
C LYS A 49 -14.48 9.62 12.66
N ASP A 50 -14.04 9.40 11.42
CA ASP A 50 -12.83 10.03 10.90
C ASP A 50 -13.11 11.49 10.46
N SER A 51 -12.07 12.21 10.04
CA SER A 51 -12.17 13.60 9.57
C SER A 51 -13.03 13.78 8.32
N TRP A 52 -13.29 12.71 7.57
CA TRP A 52 -14.19 12.69 6.42
C TRP A 52 -15.65 12.44 6.81
N GLY A 53 -15.91 12.16 8.09
CA GLY A 53 -17.23 11.81 8.61
C GLY A 53 -17.56 10.32 8.49
N THR A 54 -16.65 9.50 7.96
CA THR A 54 -16.84 8.04 7.84
C THR A 54 -16.87 7.40 9.22
N VAL A 55 -17.85 6.54 9.45
CA VAL A 55 -17.90 5.70 10.65
C VAL A 55 -16.93 4.53 10.48
N CYS A 56 -16.00 4.42 11.42
CA CYS A 56 -14.99 3.37 11.46
C CYS A 56 -15.04 2.63 12.80
N VAL A 57 -14.66 1.36 12.77
CA VAL A 57 -14.51 0.51 13.96
C VAL A 57 -13.11 -0.13 13.93
N ARG A 58 -12.45 -0.16 15.09
CA ARG A 58 -11.27 -0.99 15.29
C ARG A 58 -11.59 -2.06 16.31
N ALA A 59 -11.75 -3.30 15.83
CA ALA A 59 -12.01 -4.44 16.69
C ALA A 59 -10.78 -4.74 17.57
N ILE A 60 -11.02 -5.35 18.74
CA ILE A 60 -9.93 -5.80 19.63
C ILE A 60 -9.10 -6.85 18.89
N GLY A 61 -7.78 -6.68 18.84
CA GLY A 61 -6.83 -7.53 18.10
C GLY A 61 -6.72 -7.18 16.61
N SER A 62 -7.44 -6.16 16.11
CA SER A 62 -7.31 -5.73 14.71
C SER A 62 -6.08 -4.83 14.52
N PRO A 63 -5.27 -5.05 13.48
CA PRO A 63 -4.12 -4.19 13.17
C PRO A 63 -4.53 -2.78 12.74
N GLY A 64 -5.76 -2.59 12.23
CA GLY A 64 -6.25 -1.30 11.71
C GLY A 64 -7.73 -1.05 11.95
N LYS A 65 -8.17 0.17 11.61
CA LYS A 65 -9.57 0.55 11.56
C LYS A 65 -10.19 0.10 10.25
N HIS A 66 -11.47 -0.26 10.30
CA HIS A 66 -12.26 -0.63 9.12
C HIS A 66 -13.51 0.26 9.02
N PRO A 67 -14.00 0.57 7.81
CA PRO A 67 -15.24 1.30 7.65
C PRO A 67 -16.42 0.43 8.12
N HIS A 68 -17.36 1.06 8.81
CA HIS A 68 -18.65 0.48 9.19
C HIS A 68 -19.76 1.36 8.64
N VAL A 69 -19.90 1.35 7.32
CA VAL A 69 -20.84 2.20 6.58
C VAL A 69 -22.12 1.45 6.28
N THR A 70 -23.24 2.09 6.57
CA THR A 70 -24.61 1.63 6.32
C THR A 70 -25.37 2.73 5.61
N ASP A 71 -26.53 2.44 5.04
CA ASP A 71 -27.42 3.42 4.39
C ASP A 71 -27.78 4.59 5.34
N GLU A 72 -27.82 4.32 6.66
CA GLU A 72 -28.18 5.32 7.66
C GLU A 72 -27.04 6.29 7.93
N ASN A 73 -25.79 5.80 8.00
CA ASN A 73 -24.61 6.56 8.42
C ASN A 73 -23.66 6.94 7.28
N ALA A 74 -23.93 6.53 6.03
CA ALA A 74 -23.15 6.92 4.86
C ALA A 74 -23.04 8.45 4.76
N VAL A 75 -21.85 8.95 4.47
CA VAL A 75 -21.59 10.39 4.31
C VAL A 75 -22.20 10.90 3.01
N VAL A 76 -21.99 10.14 1.92
CA VAL A 76 -22.57 10.41 0.60
C VAL A 76 -23.62 9.34 0.32
N LYS A 77 -24.89 9.72 0.38
CA LYS A 77 -26.04 8.83 0.13
C LYS A 77 -26.53 8.88 -1.31
N ASP A 78 -26.21 9.94 -2.01
CA ASP A 78 -26.52 10.18 -3.41
C ASP A 78 -25.33 10.89 -4.03
N VAL A 79 -24.61 10.19 -4.92
CA VAL A 79 -23.40 10.72 -5.53
C VAL A 79 -23.67 11.94 -6.39
N THR A 80 -24.88 12.09 -6.96
CA THR A 80 -25.25 13.27 -7.75
C THR A 80 -25.32 14.56 -6.91
N GLU A 81 -25.47 14.40 -5.61
CA GLU A 81 -25.55 15.48 -4.61
C GLU A 81 -24.32 15.54 -3.69
N TRP A 82 -23.21 14.84 -4.05
CA TRP A 82 -22.02 14.70 -3.21
C TRP A 82 -21.46 16.04 -2.69
N LYS A 83 -21.51 17.09 -3.50
CA LYS A 83 -21.03 18.45 -3.11
C LYS A 83 -21.76 19.06 -1.92
N LYS A 84 -23.01 18.61 -1.66
CA LYS A 84 -23.82 19.07 -0.51
C LYS A 84 -23.62 18.20 0.73
N GLN A 85 -23.15 16.96 0.54
CA GLN A 85 -23.09 15.94 1.58
C GLN A 85 -21.66 15.77 2.12
N LEU A 86 -20.65 15.86 1.25
CA LEU A 86 -19.24 15.66 1.61
C LEU A 86 -18.56 16.97 2.02
N VAL A 87 -17.90 16.92 3.17
CA VAL A 87 -16.95 17.95 3.60
C VAL A 87 -15.55 17.34 3.56
N ILE A 88 -14.76 17.76 2.59
CA ILE A 88 -13.35 17.32 2.48
C ILE A 88 -12.55 17.99 3.61
N PRO A 89 -11.73 17.24 4.37
CA PRO A 89 -10.92 17.80 5.46
C PRO A 89 -9.96 18.88 4.99
N SER A 90 -9.67 19.86 5.86
CA SER A 90 -8.60 20.82 5.56
C SER A 90 -7.24 20.15 5.74
N TYR A 91 -6.32 20.42 4.80
CA TYR A 91 -4.90 20.07 4.92
C TYR A 91 -4.04 21.30 5.26
N LYS A 92 -4.68 22.49 5.39
CA LYS A 92 -4.00 23.75 5.66
C LYS A 92 -3.92 24.01 7.16
N ASP A 93 -2.89 24.70 7.57
CA ASP A 93 -2.68 25.15 8.97
C ASP A 93 -2.62 23.96 9.96
N LEU A 94 -2.17 22.80 9.52
CA LEU A 94 -1.97 21.63 10.36
C LEU A 94 -0.66 21.74 11.15
N ASP A 95 -0.65 21.18 12.36
CA ASP A 95 0.56 21.09 13.18
C ASP A 95 1.40 19.88 12.80
N TRP A 96 2.43 20.09 12.01
CA TRP A 96 3.38 19.06 11.55
C TRP A 96 4.53 18.80 12.54
N SER A 97 4.66 19.61 13.60
CA SER A 97 5.83 19.60 14.50
C SER A 97 6.23 18.21 14.99
N LYS A 98 5.25 17.39 15.38
CA LYS A 98 5.49 16.02 15.84
C LYS A 98 6.03 15.10 14.72
N ALA A 99 5.46 15.20 13.52
CA ALA A 99 5.89 14.40 12.38
C ALA A 99 7.27 14.85 11.87
N GLU A 100 7.55 16.16 11.87
CA GLU A 100 8.86 16.72 11.55
C GLU A 100 9.93 16.25 12.52
N GLU A 101 9.64 16.25 13.84
CA GLU A 101 10.56 15.72 14.86
C GLU A 101 10.88 14.24 14.62
N GLN A 102 9.86 13.44 14.32
CA GLN A 102 10.03 12.01 14.01
C GLN A 102 10.88 11.80 12.75
N ALA A 103 10.59 12.54 11.67
CA ALA A 103 11.34 12.44 10.41
C ALA A 103 12.80 12.89 10.57
N ALA A 104 13.05 13.95 11.36
CA ALA A 104 14.38 14.45 11.64
C ALA A 104 15.23 13.47 12.49
N ALA A 105 14.61 12.62 13.29
CA ALA A 105 15.28 11.61 14.11
C ALA A 105 15.72 10.37 13.31
N VAL A 106 15.30 10.22 12.04
CA VAL A 106 15.65 9.06 11.21
C VAL A 106 17.08 9.16 10.73
N ASP A 107 17.88 8.12 10.98
CA ASP A 107 19.18 7.93 10.31
C ASP A 107 18.96 7.54 8.84
N ARG A 108 18.99 8.54 7.97
CA ARG A 108 18.75 8.39 6.53
C ARG A 108 19.90 7.65 5.79
N SER A 109 21.03 7.40 6.45
CA SER A 109 22.06 6.52 5.90
C SER A 109 21.66 5.04 5.99
N GLN A 110 20.79 4.71 6.95
CA GLN A 110 20.32 3.34 7.21
C GLN A 110 18.88 3.10 6.68
N HIS A 111 18.01 4.12 6.73
CA HIS A 111 16.58 3.96 6.50
C HIS A 111 16.02 5.00 5.53
N PHE A 112 14.93 4.63 4.88
CA PHE A 112 14.06 5.56 4.16
C PHE A 112 13.08 6.21 5.13
N VAL A 113 12.76 7.48 4.89
CA VAL A 113 11.55 8.11 5.44
C VAL A 113 10.41 7.81 4.48
N GLU A 114 9.39 7.10 4.94
CA GLU A 114 8.20 6.76 4.16
C GLU A 114 6.99 7.56 4.67
N TYR A 115 6.33 8.26 3.77
CA TYR A 115 5.05 8.88 4.07
C TYR A 115 3.90 7.91 3.77
N PHE A 116 3.11 7.57 4.80
CA PHE A 116 1.93 6.72 4.66
C PHE A 116 0.71 7.55 4.27
N CYS A 117 0.14 7.28 3.10
CA CYS A 117 -1.02 7.96 2.54
C CYS A 117 -2.14 6.96 2.23
N ALA A 118 -3.13 6.88 3.09
CA ALA A 118 -4.35 6.08 2.93
C ALA A 118 -5.60 6.97 3.15
N GLN A 119 -6.73 6.57 2.77
CA GLN A 119 -7.19 5.63 1.76
C GLN A 119 -7.11 6.29 0.39
N GLY A 120 -6.86 5.49 -0.66
CA GLY A 120 -6.81 6.01 -2.02
C GLY A 120 -8.18 6.39 -2.59
N LEU A 121 -8.29 6.40 -3.90
CA LEU A 121 -9.49 6.89 -4.59
C LEU A 121 -10.66 5.91 -4.43
N PHE A 122 -10.42 4.63 -4.72
CA PHE A 122 -11.43 3.59 -4.64
C PHE A 122 -11.87 3.36 -3.20
N GLU A 123 -10.90 3.13 -2.29
CA GLU A 123 -11.21 2.92 -0.87
C GLU A 123 -11.96 4.11 -0.28
N ARG A 124 -11.55 5.34 -0.55
CA ARG A 124 -12.24 6.53 -0.03
C ARG A 124 -13.67 6.62 -0.54
N SER A 125 -13.93 6.25 -1.79
CA SER A 125 -15.29 6.29 -2.34
C SER A 125 -16.24 5.39 -1.57
N HIS A 126 -15.86 4.13 -1.36
CA HIS A 126 -16.73 3.20 -0.61
C HIS A 126 -16.72 3.46 0.91
N PHE A 127 -15.70 4.12 1.46
CA PHE A 127 -15.73 4.60 2.85
C PHE A 127 -16.77 5.71 3.04
N LEU A 128 -17.05 6.49 2.00
CA LEU A 128 -18.03 7.57 2.05
C LEU A 128 -19.46 7.09 1.78
N MET A 129 -19.63 6.06 0.95
CA MET A 129 -20.92 5.64 0.41
C MET A 129 -21.39 4.26 0.91
N GLY A 130 -20.48 3.40 1.36
CA GLY A 130 -20.68 1.96 1.45
C GLY A 130 -20.29 1.27 0.13
N MET A 131 -20.00 -0.03 0.22
CA MET A 131 -19.43 -0.77 -0.91
C MET A 131 -20.44 -0.95 -2.05
N GLU A 132 -21.68 -1.31 -1.75
CA GLU A 132 -22.74 -1.57 -2.73
C GLU A 132 -23.11 -0.29 -3.48
N GLU A 133 -23.38 0.79 -2.75
CA GLU A 133 -23.73 2.08 -3.33
C GLU A 133 -22.59 2.67 -4.17
N ALA A 134 -21.32 2.47 -3.74
CA ALA A 134 -20.18 2.88 -4.52
C ALA A 134 -20.12 2.13 -5.86
N PHE A 135 -20.34 0.81 -5.88
CA PHE A 135 -20.37 0.04 -7.13
C PHE A 135 -21.48 0.50 -8.07
N CYS A 136 -22.69 0.74 -7.53
CA CYS A 136 -23.81 1.29 -8.31
C CYS A 136 -23.42 2.64 -8.91
N ALA A 137 -22.84 3.54 -8.12
CA ALA A 137 -22.45 4.87 -8.55
C ALA A 137 -21.36 4.85 -9.67
N TYR A 138 -20.40 3.94 -9.61
CA TYR A 138 -19.42 3.77 -10.69
C TYR A 138 -20.05 3.41 -12.04
N LEU A 139 -21.18 2.72 -12.04
CA LEU A 139 -21.83 2.19 -13.24
C LEU A 139 -23.04 3.02 -13.71
N GLU A 140 -23.80 3.58 -12.79
CA GLU A 140 -25.07 4.24 -13.05
C GLU A 140 -24.95 5.77 -13.10
N GLU A 141 -23.99 6.35 -12.35
CA GLU A 141 -23.77 7.79 -12.24
C GLU A 141 -22.28 8.15 -12.45
N PRO A 142 -21.66 7.70 -13.56
CA PRO A 142 -20.21 7.80 -13.75
C PRO A 142 -19.67 9.23 -13.74
N GLU A 143 -20.42 10.21 -14.29
CA GLU A 143 -19.98 11.60 -14.31
C GLU A 143 -19.91 12.21 -12.92
N ALA A 144 -20.91 11.97 -12.07
CA ALA A 144 -20.95 12.48 -10.70
C ALA A 144 -19.89 11.79 -9.84
N MET A 145 -19.70 10.47 -10.02
CA MET A 145 -18.66 9.71 -9.34
C MET A 145 -17.27 10.20 -9.72
N GLN A 146 -17.02 10.44 -11.01
CA GLN A 146 -15.74 10.97 -11.50
C GLN A 146 -15.45 12.37 -10.96
N GLU A 147 -16.46 13.25 -10.85
CA GLU A 147 -16.30 14.56 -10.21
C GLU A 147 -15.91 14.44 -8.73
N MET A 148 -16.53 13.53 -7.98
CA MET A 148 -16.18 13.28 -6.57
C MET A 148 -14.77 12.72 -6.44
N LEU A 149 -14.41 11.72 -7.24
CA LEU A 149 -13.06 11.14 -7.26
C LEU A 149 -11.99 12.19 -7.62
N ALA A 150 -12.27 13.07 -8.58
CA ALA A 150 -11.37 14.15 -8.93
C ALA A 150 -11.13 15.12 -7.74
N ALA A 151 -12.15 15.44 -6.97
CA ALA A 151 -12.01 16.26 -5.77
C ALA A 151 -11.18 15.56 -4.69
N ILE A 152 -11.35 14.24 -4.52
CA ILE A 152 -10.52 13.42 -3.61
C ILE A 152 -9.06 13.40 -4.12
N ALA A 153 -8.83 13.24 -5.42
CA ALA A 153 -7.50 13.26 -6.02
C ALA A 153 -6.79 14.59 -5.80
N GLU A 154 -7.49 15.73 -5.98
CA GLU A 154 -6.92 17.06 -5.68
C GLU A 154 -6.51 17.21 -4.20
N TYR A 155 -7.34 16.72 -3.27
CA TYR A 155 -6.99 16.68 -1.85
C TYR A 155 -5.72 15.83 -1.63
N LYS A 156 -5.64 14.62 -2.22
CA LYS A 156 -4.47 13.75 -2.08
C LYS A 156 -3.21 14.40 -2.59
N LYS A 157 -3.25 15.01 -3.78
CA LYS A 157 -2.10 15.74 -4.34
C LYS A 157 -1.65 16.89 -3.45
N ALA A 158 -2.59 17.61 -2.84
CA ALA A 158 -2.26 18.70 -1.95
C ALA A 158 -1.59 18.21 -0.64
N VAL A 159 -2.13 17.17 -0.01
CA VAL A 159 -1.53 16.56 1.21
C VAL A 159 -0.17 15.95 0.92
N ILE A 160 0.03 15.34 -0.24
CA ILE A 160 1.33 14.80 -0.67
C ILE A 160 2.38 15.93 -0.76
N LYS A 161 2.02 17.10 -1.31
CA LYS A 161 2.92 18.25 -1.39
C LYS A 161 3.26 18.83 -0.01
N GLU A 162 2.28 18.90 0.89
CA GLU A 162 2.54 19.32 2.29
C GLU A 162 3.46 18.33 2.99
N ALA A 163 3.21 17.00 2.85
CA ALA A 163 4.09 15.98 3.41
C ALA A 163 5.51 16.05 2.83
N ALA A 164 5.64 16.28 1.53
CA ALA A 164 6.94 16.47 0.89
C ALA A 164 7.69 17.68 1.45
N PHE A 165 6.99 18.80 1.68
CA PHE A 165 7.57 20.02 2.25
C PHE A 165 8.02 19.83 3.70
N HIS A 166 7.21 19.19 4.54
CA HIS A 166 7.47 19.06 5.98
C HIS A 166 8.39 17.89 6.33
N LEU A 167 8.26 16.75 5.65
CA LEU A 167 8.91 15.50 6.05
C LEU A 167 10.10 15.13 5.16
N HIS A 168 10.18 15.68 3.94
CA HIS A 168 11.15 15.31 2.91
C HIS A 168 11.24 13.77 2.77
N PRO A 169 10.13 13.05 2.53
CA PRO A 169 10.15 11.60 2.46
C PRO A 169 10.88 11.12 1.22
N ASP A 170 11.52 9.97 1.34
CA ASP A 170 12.17 9.28 0.20
C ASP A 170 11.16 8.44 -0.58
N VAL A 171 10.09 8.00 0.11
CA VAL A 171 9.11 7.03 -0.38
C VAL A 171 7.72 7.46 0.07
N ILE A 172 6.73 7.28 -0.78
CA ILE A 172 5.32 7.30 -0.38
C ILE A 172 4.73 5.89 -0.46
N PHE A 173 4.07 5.47 0.61
CA PHE A 173 3.22 4.29 0.65
C PHE A 173 1.76 4.74 0.46
N PHE A 174 1.24 4.53 -0.74
CA PHE A 174 -0.11 4.93 -1.11
C PHE A 174 -1.02 3.71 -1.13
N GLN A 175 -1.96 3.66 -0.18
CA GLN A 175 -2.87 2.52 -0.04
C GLN A 175 -4.18 2.76 -0.76
N ASP A 176 -4.51 1.86 -1.69
CA ASP A 176 -5.81 1.78 -2.38
C ASP A 176 -6.05 0.37 -2.91
N ASP A 177 -6.82 -0.43 -2.20
CA ASP A 177 -7.13 -1.80 -2.60
C ASP A 177 -8.17 -1.80 -3.73
N TRP A 178 -7.77 -2.25 -4.93
CA TRP A 178 -8.61 -2.25 -6.12
C TRP A 178 -9.36 -3.56 -6.34
N GLY A 179 -9.21 -4.52 -5.46
CA GLY A 179 -9.77 -5.83 -5.61
C GLY A 179 -9.86 -6.64 -4.31
N SER A 180 -10.27 -7.88 -4.49
CA SER A 180 -10.29 -8.90 -3.46
C SER A 180 -9.17 -9.93 -3.72
N LYS A 181 -9.12 -10.97 -2.89
CA LYS A 181 -8.23 -12.13 -3.12
C LYS A 181 -8.63 -12.98 -4.35
N GLN A 182 -9.69 -12.64 -5.05
CA GLN A 182 -10.23 -13.39 -6.19
C GLN A 182 -10.29 -12.57 -7.48
N ASN A 183 -10.69 -11.30 -7.39
CA ASN A 183 -10.94 -10.45 -8.55
C ASN A 183 -10.71 -8.97 -8.22
N LEU A 184 -10.52 -8.16 -9.27
CA LEU A 184 -10.74 -6.71 -9.17
C LEU A 184 -12.18 -6.43 -8.72
N PHE A 185 -12.38 -5.34 -7.98
CA PHE A 185 -13.69 -4.85 -7.59
C PHE A 185 -14.45 -4.22 -8.75
N LEU A 186 -13.75 -3.48 -9.59
CA LEU A 186 -14.30 -2.88 -10.80
C LEU A 186 -13.87 -3.68 -12.04
N PRO A 187 -14.70 -3.78 -13.09
CA PRO A 187 -14.23 -4.25 -14.38
C PRO A 187 -13.00 -3.46 -14.83
N PRO A 188 -11.98 -4.09 -15.46
CA PRO A 188 -10.76 -3.39 -15.86
C PRO A 188 -11.00 -2.13 -16.68
N ASP A 189 -11.99 -2.14 -17.55
CA ASP A 189 -12.30 -0.98 -18.40
C ASP A 189 -12.91 0.18 -17.59
N VAL A 190 -13.76 -0.11 -16.60
CA VAL A 190 -14.29 0.89 -15.67
C VAL A 190 -13.17 1.46 -14.81
N TRP A 191 -12.25 0.63 -14.31
CA TRP A 191 -11.09 1.08 -13.54
C TRP A 191 -10.20 1.99 -14.41
N ARG A 192 -9.97 1.64 -15.69
CA ARG A 192 -9.19 2.45 -16.64
C ARG A 192 -9.83 3.80 -16.92
N GLU A 193 -11.15 3.86 -16.99
CA GLU A 193 -11.89 5.09 -17.23
C GLU A 193 -11.94 5.98 -15.97
N MET A 194 -12.22 5.40 -14.81
CA MET A 194 -12.59 6.14 -13.60
C MET A 194 -11.39 6.41 -12.66
N ILE A 195 -10.49 5.45 -12.52
CA ILE A 195 -9.39 5.50 -11.52
C ILE A 195 -8.06 5.85 -12.18
N LYS A 196 -7.68 5.15 -13.26
CA LYS A 196 -6.36 5.27 -13.88
C LYS A 196 -5.94 6.72 -14.19
N PRO A 197 -6.77 7.61 -14.79
CA PRO A 197 -6.33 8.97 -15.11
C PRO A 197 -6.01 9.80 -13.88
N LEU A 198 -6.82 9.67 -12.82
CA LEU A 198 -6.62 10.38 -11.56
C LEU A 198 -5.42 9.83 -10.79
N GLN A 199 -5.24 8.52 -10.82
CA GLN A 199 -4.09 7.87 -10.19
C GLN A 199 -2.78 8.24 -10.89
N ALA A 200 -2.79 8.38 -12.23
CA ALA A 200 -1.64 8.86 -13.00
C ALA A 200 -1.26 10.30 -12.62
N ASP A 201 -2.24 11.18 -12.38
CA ASP A 201 -1.98 12.55 -11.94
C ASP A 201 -1.43 12.61 -10.49
N ILE A 202 -1.89 11.70 -9.61
CA ILE A 202 -1.30 11.50 -8.28
C ILE A 202 0.15 11.00 -8.40
N ALA A 203 0.42 9.98 -9.22
CA ALA A 203 1.75 9.44 -9.45
C ALA A 203 2.73 10.52 -9.97
N LYS A 204 2.27 11.34 -10.91
CA LYS A 204 3.04 12.48 -11.38
C LYS A 204 3.38 13.46 -10.25
N THR A 205 2.43 13.77 -9.36
CA THR A 205 2.66 14.63 -8.19
C THR A 205 3.69 14.02 -7.23
N ILE A 206 3.64 12.71 -7.02
CA ILE A 206 4.61 11.97 -6.19
C ILE A 206 6.03 12.12 -6.76
N HIS A 207 6.21 11.87 -8.06
CA HIS A 207 7.51 11.99 -8.72
C HIS A 207 8.00 13.44 -8.81
N GLU A 208 7.12 14.42 -8.97
CA GLU A 208 7.48 15.85 -8.90
C GLU A 208 7.98 16.28 -7.50
N CYS A 209 7.69 15.48 -6.46
CA CYS A 209 8.21 15.63 -5.10
C CYS A 209 9.45 14.75 -4.82
N ASP A 210 10.08 14.17 -5.84
CA ASP A 210 11.28 13.31 -5.74
C ASP A 210 11.10 12.06 -4.85
N MET A 211 9.88 11.49 -4.77
CA MET A 211 9.60 10.29 -4.01
C MET A 211 9.45 9.06 -4.90
N LEU A 212 9.87 7.89 -4.39
CA LEU A 212 9.47 6.59 -4.95
C LEU A 212 8.00 6.32 -4.62
N TYR A 213 7.25 5.87 -5.61
CA TYR A 213 5.85 5.51 -5.46
C TYR A 213 5.68 4.02 -5.14
N VAL A 214 5.40 3.69 -3.89
CA VAL A 214 4.95 2.38 -3.45
C VAL A 214 3.42 2.38 -3.39
N HIS A 215 2.77 1.61 -4.26
CA HIS A 215 1.32 1.41 -4.24
C HIS A 215 0.99 0.12 -3.48
N HIS A 216 0.17 0.23 -2.45
CA HIS A 216 -0.35 -0.93 -1.75
C HIS A 216 -1.69 -1.37 -2.31
N ALA A 217 -1.75 -2.66 -2.69
CA ALA A 217 -2.98 -3.38 -2.96
C ALA A 217 -2.72 -4.88 -2.72
N ASP A 218 -3.29 -5.45 -1.64
CA ASP A 218 -3.11 -6.85 -1.28
C ASP A 218 -4.18 -7.77 -1.91
N CYS A 219 -4.40 -7.58 -3.19
CA CYS A 219 -5.49 -8.17 -3.97
C CYS A 219 -5.04 -8.67 -5.35
N ILE A 220 -5.99 -9.19 -6.13
CA ILE A 220 -5.77 -9.49 -7.55
C ILE A 220 -5.73 -8.18 -8.33
N CYS A 221 -4.55 -7.82 -8.88
CA CYS A 221 -4.35 -6.70 -9.79
C CYS A 221 -3.80 -7.11 -11.16
N GLU A 222 -3.60 -8.40 -11.39
CA GLU A 222 -3.02 -8.93 -12.63
C GLU A 222 -3.67 -8.36 -13.92
N PRO A 223 -5.01 -8.14 -14.01
CA PRO A 223 -5.63 -7.60 -15.23
C PRO A 223 -5.25 -6.14 -15.57
N ILE A 224 -4.64 -5.39 -14.63
CA ILE A 224 -4.28 -3.97 -14.79
C ILE A 224 -2.80 -3.70 -14.52
N VAL A 225 -1.97 -4.73 -14.48
CA VAL A 225 -0.55 -4.57 -14.08
C VAL A 225 0.26 -3.74 -15.08
N GLU A 226 -0.04 -3.82 -16.37
CA GLU A 226 0.58 -2.97 -17.39
C GLU A 226 0.13 -1.51 -17.22
N ASP A 227 -1.12 -1.28 -16.83
CA ASP A 227 -1.62 0.04 -16.48
C ASP A 227 -0.89 0.62 -15.26
N MET A 228 -0.55 -0.21 -14.25
CA MET A 228 0.25 0.21 -13.09
C MET A 228 1.62 0.73 -13.52
N VAL A 229 2.27 0.07 -14.49
CA VAL A 229 3.53 0.55 -15.09
C VAL A 229 3.32 1.86 -15.84
N GLU A 230 2.25 1.98 -16.64
CA GLU A 230 1.97 3.17 -17.46
C GLU A 230 1.72 4.42 -16.60
N ILE A 231 1.03 4.28 -15.46
CA ILE A 231 0.78 5.40 -14.54
C ILE A 231 2.00 5.76 -13.69
N GLY A 232 3.05 4.94 -13.70
CA GLY A 232 4.31 5.24 -13.02
C GLY A 232 4.38 4.74 -11.58
N ILE A 233 3.72 3.64 -11.23
CA ILE A 233 3.97 2.95 -9.96
C ILE A 233 5.36 2.31 -10.02
N ASP A 234 6.24 2.66 -9.06
CA ASP A 234 7.61 2.12 -8.98
C ASP A 234 7.62 0.74 -8.34
N ILE A 235 6.83 0.57 -7.28
CA ILE A 235 6.78 -0.65 -6.49
C ILE A 235 5.31 -0.99 -6.16
N TRP A 236 4.88 -2.20 -6.48
CA TRP A 236 3.62 -2.74 -6.00
C TRP A 236 3.85 -3.54 -4.71
N GLN A 237 3.34 -3.02 -3.59
CA GLN A 237 3.38 -3.71 -2.30
C GLN A 237 2.06 -4.41 -2.05
N GLY A 238 2.14 -5.60 -1.43
CA GLY A 238 0.99 -6.42 -1.13
C GLY A 238 0.70 -7.50 -2.17
N VAL A 239 1.66 -7.76 -3.09
CA VAL A 239 1.41 -8.78 -4.12
C VAL A 239 1.20 -10.16 -3.51
N ILE A 240 -0.03 -10.68 -3.67
CA ILE A 240 -0.41 -12.01 -3.20
C ILE A 240 -0.06 -13.07 -4.24
N PRO A 241 0.29 -14.32 -3.83
CA PRO A 241 0.70 -15.38 -4.74
C PRO A 241 -0.41 -15.89 -5.68
N GLN A 242 -1.67 -15.47 -5.46
CA GLN A 242 -2.79 -15.74 -6.35
C GLN A 242 -2.72 -14.94 -7.66
N ASN A 243 -1.92 -13.88 -7.72
CA ASN A 243 -1.48 -13.28 -8.99
C ASN A 243 -0.39 -14.17 -9.61
N ASP A 244 -0.35 -14.30 -10.94
CA ASP A 244 0.76 -14.96 -11.62
C ASP A 244 2.00 -14.06 -11.62
N ILE A 245 2.71 -14.02 -10.47
CA ILE A 245 3.82 -13.09 -10.23
C ILE A 245 4.93 -13.29 -11.26
N VAL A 246 5.25 -14.54 -11.64
CA VAL A 246 6.28 -14.82 -12.63
C VAL A 246 5.91 -14.24 -14.00
N SER A 247 4.67 -14.49 -14.45
CA SER A 247 4.16 -13.88 -15.69
C SER A 247 4.15 -12.36 -15.63
N ILE A 248 3.81 -11.79 -14.48
CA ILE A 248 3.84 -10.31 -14.27
C ILE A 248 5.26 -9.76 -14.41
N GLN A 249 6.26 -10.42 -13.80
CA GLN A 249 7.68 -10.03 -13.93
C GLN A 249 8.14 -10.04 -15.39
N GLU A 250 7.76 -11.06 -16.15
CA GLU A 250 8.07 -11.18 -17.56
C GLU A 250 7.39 -10.07 -18.39
N ARG A 251 6.08 -9.87 -18.22
CA ARG A 251 5.29 -8.88 -18.97
C ARG A 251 5.73 -7.44 -18.69
N THR A 252 6.01 -7.11 -17.44
CA THR A 252 6.45 -5.77 -17.05
C THR A 252 7.93 -5.52 -17.34
N GLN A 253 8.70 -6.54 -17.68
CA GLN A 253 10.13 -6.45 -17.99
C GLN A 253 10.93 -5.76 -16.87
N GLY A 254 10.57 -6.03 -15.62
CA GLY A 254 11.19 -5.43 -14.45
C GLY A 254 10.93 -3.93 -14.25
N LYS A 255 9.96 -3.34 -14.96
CA LYS A 255 9.58 -1.92 -14.75
C LYS A 255 8.77 -1.71 -13.47
N LEU A 256 8.12 -2.74 -12.97
CA LEU A 256 7.39 -2.74 -11.71
C LEU A 256 8.12 -3.64 -10.72
N ALA A 257 8.71 -3.05 -9.68
CA ALA A 257 9.21 -3.84 -8.56
C ALA A 257 8.03 -4.31 -7.69
N MET A 258 8.21 -5.43 -6.98
CA MET A 258 7.11 -6.00 -6.18
C MET A 258 7.57 -6.40 -4.78
N ILE A 259 6.69 -6.17 -3.79
CA ILE A 259 6.88 -6.59 -2.39
C ILE A 259 5.74 -7.55 -2.02
N GLY A 260 6.06 -8.74 -1.54
CA GLY A 260 5.06 -9.72 -1.12
C GLY A 260 5.43 -11.16 -1.44
N GLY A 261 4.49 -11.89 -2.02
CA GLY A 261 4.67 -13.26 -2.52
C GLY A 261 4.57 -14.37 -1.48
N ILE A 262 4.55 -14.05 -0.18
CA ILE A 262 4.29 -15.03 0.89
C ILE A 262 2.79 -15.28 0.98
N ASP A 263 2.39 -16.54 1.03
CA ASP A 263 0.99 -16.92 1.29
C ASP A 263 0.69 -16.85 2.79
N GLY A 264 0.40 -15.64 3.28
CA GLY A 264 0.10 -15.40 4.68
C GLY A 264 -1.00 -16.32 5.22
N PRO A 265 -2.17 -16.42 4.58
CA PRO A 265 -3.23 -17.34 5.01
C PRO A 265 -2.80 -18.80 5.17
N ALA A 266 -1.85 -19.28 4.37
CA ALA A 266 -1.38 -20.67 4.45
C ALA A 266 -0.47 -20.94 5.66
N ILE A 267 0.10 -19.88 6.27
CA ILE A 267 1.10 -20.02 7.35
C ILE A 267 0.72 -19.28 8.63
N ASP A 268 -0.45 -18.66 8.72
CA ASP A 268 -0.83 -17.82 9.88
C ASP A 268 -1.89 -18.46 10.80
N ASP A 269 -1.91 -19.79 10.88
CA ASP A 269 -2.69 -20.50 11.88
C ASP A 269 -1.89 -20.69 13.19
N GLU A 270 -2.60 -20.86 14.31
CA GLU A 270 -1.99 -21.03 15.64
C GLU A 270 -1.08 -22.26 15.71
N ASP A 271 -1.47 -23.35 15.02
CA ASP A 271 -0.75 -24.61 15.01
C ASP A 271 0.20 -24.77 13.82
N THR A 272 0.47 -23.71 13.04
CA THR A 272 1.37 -23.78 11.89
C THR A 272 2.79 -24.21 12.33
N PRO A 273 3.32 -25.32 11.81
CA PRO A 273 4.69 -25.76 12.14
C PRO A 273 5.74 -24.78 11.58
N ASP A 274 6.83 -24.54 12.29
CA ASP A 274 7.96 -23.73 11.79
C ASP A 274 8.44 -24.17 10.42
N ALA A 275 8.50 -25.50 10.19
CA ALA A 275 8.92 -26.05 8.90
C ALA A 275 8.02 -25.64 7.71
N ALA A 276 6.72 -25.38 7.94
CA ALA A 276 5.82 -24.90 6.90
C ALA A 276 6.11 -23.42 6.56
N ILE A 277 6.38 -22.60 7.57
CA ILE A 277 6.77 -21.18 7.40
C ILE A 277 8.10 -21.11 6.64
N VAL A 278 9.10 -21.90 7.07
CA VAL A 278 10.40 -22.00 6.40
C VAL A 278 10.24 -22.42 4.93
N ALA A 279 9.44 -23.44 4.66
CA ALA A 279 9.20 -23.92 3.28
C ALA A 279 8.55 -22.82 2.41
N GLU A 280 7.65 -22.04 2.97
CA GLU A 280 6.98 -20.94 2.25
C GLU A 280 7.96 -19.79 1.94
N VAL A 281 8.87 -19.45 2.86
CA VAL A 281 9.93 -18.46 2.60
C VAL A 281 10.83 -18.93 1.46
N HIS A 282 11.27 -20.19 1.49
CA HIS A 282 12.11 -20.76 0.42
C HIS A 282 11.36 -20.75 -0.92
N ARG A 283 10.10 -21.22 -0.96
CA ARG A 283 9.27 -21.15 -2.15
C ARG A 283 9.19 -19.74 -2.73
N CYS A 284 8.93 -18.75 -1.90
CA CYS A 284 8.79 -17.37 -2.32
C CYS A 284 10.10 -16.85 -2.94
N ILE A 285 11.22 -17.00 -2.23
CA ILE A 285 12.54 -16.53 -2.68
C ILE A 285 12.96 -17.25 -3.96
N ASP A 286 12.91 -18.60 -3.98
CA ASP A 286 13.35 -19.42 -5.12
C ASP A 286 12.53 -19.16 -6.38
N THR A 287 11.24 -18.81 -6.22
CA THR A 287 10.34 -18.59 -7.34
C THR A 287 10.43 -17.19 -7.91
N TYR A 288 10.50 -16.17 -7.05
CA TYR A 288 10.29 -14.77 -7.49
C TYR A 288 11.57 -13.92 -7.52
N CYS A 289 12.59 -14.22 -6.71
CA CYS A 289 13.83 -13.45 -6.70
C CYS A 289 14.72 -13.63 -7.95
N PRO A 290 14.68 -14.77 -8.70
CA PRO A 290 15.49 -14.93 -9.91
C PRO A 290 15.29 -13.85 -10.97
N ALA A 291 14.07 -13.30 -11.09
CA ALA A 291 13.79 -12.23 -12.05
C ALA A 291 14.30 -10.84 -11.60
N GLY A 292 14.77 -10.72 -10.36
CA GLY A 292 15.20 -9.45 -9.77
C GLY A 292 14.03 -8.54 -9.40
N ARG A 293 14.34 -7.40 -8.74
CA ARG A 293 13.36 -6.37 -8.36
C ARG A 293 12.15 -6.90 -7.55
N PHE A 294 12.39 -7.95 -6.78
CA PHE A 294 11.40 -8.56 -5.92
C PHE A 294 11.88 -8.55 -4.47
N PHE A 295 11.00 -8.09 -3.57
CA PHE A 295 11.23 -8.04 -2.14
C PHE A 295 10.32 -9.09 -1.47
N PRO A 296 10.87 -10.25 -1.08
CA PRO A 296 10.06 -11.29 -0.45
C PRO A 296 9.59 -10.83 0.93
N GLY A 297 8.29 -10.96 1.18
CA GLY A 297 7.66 -10.56 2.43
C GLY A 297 6.20 -10.96 2.48
N ALA A 298 5.57 -10.76 3.62
CA ALA A 298 4.13 -10.96 3.76
C ALA A 298 3.38 -9.77 3.10
N PRO A 299 2.35 -10.03 2.26
CA PRO A 299 1.53 -8.99 1.64
C PRO A 299 0.84 -8.08 2.66
N ALA A 300 0.42 -8.66 3.79
CA ALA A 300 -0.12 -7.99 4.96
C ALA A 300 0.52 -8.58 6.23
N PRO A 301 0.50 -7.85 7.36
CA PRO A 301 1.04 -8.35 8.63
C PRO A 301 0.36 -9.67 9.05
N LEU A 302 1.15 -10.65 9.47
CA LEU A 302 0.61 -11.86 10.08
C LEU A 302 -0.01 -11.54 11.44
N LEU A 303 -1.12 -12.19 11.77
CA LEU A 303 -1.86 -11.99 13.02
C LEU A 303 -1.20 -12.71 14.19
N ARG A 304 -0.34 -13.72 13.93
CA ARG A 304 0.33 -14.51 14.95
C ARG A 304 1.78 -14.04 15.12
N PRO A 305 2.13 -13.39 16.27
CA PRO A 305 3.48 -12.86 16.49
C PRO A 305 4.57 -13.92 16.33
N ARG A 306 4.33 -15.15 16.85
CA ARG A 306 5.27 -16.26 16.69
C ARG A 306 5.55 -16.59 15.23
N ASN A 307 4.51 -16.62 14.37
CA ASN A 307 4.68 -16.94 12.96
C ASN A 307 5.43 -15.81 12.24
N SER A 308 5.17 -14.55 12.60
CA SER A 308 5.95 -13.39 12.12
C SER A 308 7.43 -13.47 12.53
N GLU A 309 7.74 -13.91 13.76
CA GLU A 309 9.13 -14.07 14.23
C GLU A 309 9.87 -15.13 13.40
N VAL A 310 9.27 -16.29 13.17
CA VAL A 310 9.85 -17.37 12.35
C VAL A 310 10.03 -16.91 10.90
N LEU A 311 9.00 -16.28 10.32
CA LEU A 311 9.04 -15.74 8.97
C LEU A 311 10.21 -14.76 8.79
N ASN A 312 10.31 -13.77 9.66
CA ASN A 312 11.33 -12.73 9.56
C ASN A 312 12.75 -13.27 9.78
N ALA A 313 12.90 -14.23 10.71
CA ALA A 313 14.18 -14.89 10.95
C ALA A 313 14.65 -15.66 9.71
N GLU A 314 13.75 -16.40 9.06
CA GLU A 314 14.10 -17.19 7.89
C GLU A 314 14.30 -16.32 6.64
N LEU A 315 13.50 -15.26 6.45
CA LEU A 315 13.75 -14.27 5.39
C LEU A 315 15.17 -13.69 5.49
N ALA A 316 15.60 -13.34 6.71
CA ALA A 316 16.94 -12.81 6.95
C ALA A 316 18.07 -13.84 6.72
N ALA A 317 17.85 -15.11 7.11
CA ALA A 317 18.83 -16.17 6.99
C ALA A 317 18.93 -16.69 5.54
N TYR A 318 17.80 -17.15 5.00
CA TYR A 318 17.76 -17.73 3.66
C TYR A 318 17.97 -16.71 2.56
N GLY A 319 17.42 -15.50 2.70
CA GLY A 319 17.62 -14.42 1.74
C GLY A 319 19.09 -14.01 1.58
N ARG A 320 19.89 -14.12 2.65
CA ARG A 320 21.36 -13.91 2.58
C ARG A 320 22.06 -15.05 1.85
N THR A 321 21.80 -16.28 2.24
CA THR A 321 22.39 -17.46 1.61
C THR A 321 22.06 -17.48 0.12
N TRP A 322 20.80 -17.22 -0.23
CA TRP A 322 20.36 -17.18 -1.62
C TRP A 322 21.06 -16.12 -2.45
N ALA A 323 21.26 -14.91 -1.91
CA ALA A 323 21.95 -13.83 -2.59
C ALA A 323 23.44 -14.15 -2.84
N GLU A 324 24.08 -14.87 -1.91
CA GLU A 324 25.47 -15.33 -2.06
C GLU A 324 25.62 -16.42 -3.14
N GLU A 325 24.64 -17.33 -3.23
CA GLU A 325 24.65 -18.46 -4.19
C GLU A 325 24.18 -18.06 -5.59
N HIS A 326 23.44 -16.95 -5.72
CA HIS A 326 22.85 -16.50 -6.99
C HIS A 326 23.28 -15.05 -7.32
N PRO A 327 24.55 -14.84 -7.72
CA PRO A 327 25.01 -13.49 -8.07
C PRO A 327 24.30 -12.98 -9.31
N VAL A 328 23.91 -11.70 -9.27
CA VAL A 328 23.35 -10.98 -10.43
C VAL A 328 24.42 -10.86 -11.50
N ALA A 329 24.09 -11.27 -12.75
CA ALA A 329 25.03 -11.33 -13.88
C ALA A 329 25.47 -9.94 -14.40
#